data_4a112bb12fae7720f2fdddd6f35a2ed2
#
_entry.id   4a112bb12fae7720f2fdddd6f35a2ed2
#
_cell.length_a   1.000
_cell.length_b   1.000
_cell.length_c   1.000
_cell.angle_alpha   90.00
_cell.angle_beta   90.00
_cell.angle_gamma   90.00
#
_symmetry.space_group_name_H-M   'P 1'
#
loop_
_entity.id
_entity.type
_entity.pdbx_description
1 polymer ?
#
loop_
_entity_poly.entity_id
_entity_poly.type
_entity_poly.pdbx_seq_one_letter_code
_entity_poly.pdbx_strand_id
1 'polypeptide(L)'
;MFYCRERELRDLNKRYNRGEFECIVIYGRRRVGKTAIINEFCKDKPTIFFSALNASEQENLEAFSKAICEKEHPGTDLAPVYPSFDAALTKITQMAENERLVLVIDEYPYLAKASKSISSRLQHIIDHTWKNGQLFLILCGSSMSFMEYQVLGYESPLYGRCTGQFKIQALSYKEIREFNPTLKTDQQAFIYGITGGIPHYINKLAVEDDVDQALKDNLFNTSSYLFEEPENLLKQELREPAIYNSVITAVASGASRSNEIATKVGIDAPICAKYLKVLLDLGILIKKTPITEKPGKKTVYDIGDNFFKFWYRFVPQNTSSISAGRIEHIYDSVIKKHYADYMGHVFEQMCREYLFLYAEDVPILLSDIGQWWGTDSKRKKEVEIDIVGTPAEGNEYIIGSCKYKNEPVGVDELELIKEYAEVFGKGKKYHYYIFSKGGFTNGLMELAEKGEVRLVSLEDMYK
;
A
#
# COMPACT_ATOMS: atom_id res chain seq x y z
N MET A 1 -14.53 1.27 14.13
CA MET A 1 -15.23 0.22 13.37
C MET A 1 -14.19 -0.48 12.51
N PHE A 2 -14.34 -1.77 12.23
CA PHE A 2 -13.41 -2.58 11.44
C PHE A 2 -14.04 -2.82 10.06
N TYR A 3 -13.30 -2.63 8.97
CA TYR A 3 -13.80 -2.71 7.60
C TYR A 3 -12.85 -3.51 6.69
N CYS A 4 -13.39 -4.18 5.69
CA CYS A 4 -12.69 -4.66 4.49
C CYS A 4 -11.54 -5.65 4.73
N ARG A 5 -11.64 -6.59 5.66
CA ARG A 5 -10.56 -7.56 5.91
C ARG A 5 -11.10 -8.98 6.19
N GLU A 6 -12.25 -9.29 5.62
CA GLU A 6 -12.95 -10.57 5.82
C GLU A 6 -12.11 -11.74 5.30
N ARG A 7 -11.34 -11.54 4.24
CA ARG A 7 -10.47 -12.57 3.68
C ARG A 7 -9.36 -12.94 4.64
N GLU A 8 -8.63 -11.94 5.12
CA GLU A 8 -7.53 -12.14 6.07
C GLU A 8 -8.04 -12.76 7.38
N LEU A 9 -9.16 -12.27 7.92
CA LEU A 9 -9.76 -12.84 9.14
C LEU A 9 -10.24 -14.26 8.93
N ARG A 10 -10.89 -14.57 7.81
CA ARG A 10 -11.33 -15.94 7.46
C ARG A 10 -10.14 -16.89 7.39
N ASP A 11 -9.04 -16.48 6.74
CA ASP A 11 -7.86 -17.32 6.59
C ASP A 11 -7.14 -17.51 7.93
N LEU A 12 -7.05 -16.49 8.78
CA LEU A 12 -6.54 -16.61 10.16
C LEU A 12 -7.39 -17.54 11.00
N ASN A 13 -8.74 -17.37 10.98
CA ASN A 13 -9.65 -18.22 11.72
C ASN A 13 -9.63 -19.67 11.23
N LYS A 14 -9.54 -19.91 9.92
CA LYS A 14 -9.37 -21.25 9.34
C LYS A 14 -8.13 -21.96 9.88
N ARG A 15 -7.01 -21.25 10.00
CA ARG A 15 -5.76 -21.78 10.58
C ARG A 15 -5.89 -22.02 12.09
N TYR A 16 -6.46 -21.05 12.81
CA TYR A 16 -6.70 -21.20 14.25
C TYR A 16 -7.54 -22.44 14.56
N ASN A 17 -8.59 -22.71 13.79
CA ASN A 17 -9.51 -23.82 14.02
C ASN A 17 -8.91 -25.22 13.71
N ARG A 18 -7.70 -25.31 13.13
CA ARG A 18 -7.02 -26.61 12.93
C ARG A 18 -6.53 -27.24 14.23
N GLY A 19 -6.34 -26.47 15.29
CA GLY A 19 -5.88 -26.98 16.58
C GLY A 19 -4.37 -27.30 16.64
N GLU A 20 -3.62 -27.02 15.60
CA GLU A 20 -2.18 -27.30 15.47
C GLU A 20 -1.36 -26.03 15.72
N PHE A 21 -0.05 -26.19 15.92
CA PHE A 21 0.87 -25.08 15.98
C PHE A 21 0.85 -24.28 14.68
N GLU A 22 0.76 -22.98 14.83
CA GLU A 22 0.91 -22.03 13.71
C GLU A 22 1.89 -20.92 14.09
N CYS A 23 2.75 -20.56 13.16
CA CYS A 23 3.60 -19.36 13.23
C CYS A 23 3.28 -18.46 12.04
N ILE A 24 2.55 -17.39 12.30
CA ILE A 24 2.03 -16.48 11.29
C ILE A 24 2.82 -15.19 11.30
N VAL A 25 3.26 -14.77 10.13
CA VAL A 25 3.92 -13.47 9.93
C VAL A 25 2.94 -12.50 9.31
N ILE A 26 2.63 -11.40 10.00
CA ILE A 26 1.77 -10.33 9.50
C ILE A 26 2.62 -9.08 9.31
N TYR A 27 2.76 -8.64 8.07
CA TYR A 27 3.59 -7.49 7.77
C TYR A 27 3.00 -6.62 6.67
N GLY A 28 3.52 -5.45 6.55
CA GLY A 28 3.04 -4.45 5.58
C GLY A 28 3.36 -3.06 6.09
N ARG A 29 3.13 -2.09 5.25
CA ARG A 29 3.41 -0.70 5.53
C ARG A 29 2.74 -0.22 6.84
N ARG A 30 3.26 0.84 7.46
CA ARG A 30 2.58 1.50 8.58
C ARG A 30 1.17 1.96 8.19
N ARG A 31 0.24 1.90 9.14
CA ARG A 31 -1.14 2.42 9.02
C ARG A 31 -2.07 1.67 8.08
N VAL A 32 -1.64 0.54 7.51
CA VAL A 32 -2.50 -0.33 6.68
C VAL A 32 -3.49 -1.18 7.49
N GLY A 33 -3.46 -1.09 8.83
CA GLY A 33 -4.42 -1.76 9.69
C GLY A 33 -3.99 -3.14 10.23
N LYS A 34 -2.68 -3.49 10.23
CA LYS A 34 -2.18 -4.77 10.76
C LYS A 34 -2.67 -5.07 12.18
N THR A 35 -2.42 -4.16 13.12
CA THR A 35 -2.83 -4.31 14.52
C THR A 35 -4.35 -4.38 14.67
N ALA A 36 -5.11 -3.67 13.81
CA ALA A 36 -6.56 -3.76 13.80
C ALA A 36 -7.06 -5.16 13.41
N ILE A 37 -6.45 -5.78 12.37
CA ILE A 37 -6.75 -7.16 11.96
C ILE A 37 -6.43 -8.13 13.11
N ILE A 38 -5.28 -7.98 13.77
CA ILE A 38 -4.86 -8.85 14.86
C ILE A 38 -5.81 -8.71 16.05
N ASN A 39 -6.17 -7.48 16.42
CA ASN A 39 -7.11 -7.22 17.53
C ASN A 39 -8.49 -7.82 17.25
N GLU A 40 -9.02 -7.66 16.04
CA GLU A 40 -10.30 -8.26 15.65
C GLU A 40 -10.24 -9.79 15.66
N PHE A 41 -9.14 -10.38 15.17
CA PHE A 41 -8.91 -11.83 15.22
C PHE A 41 -8.83 -12.36 16.68
N CYS A 42 -8.21 -11.61 17.57
CA CYS A 42 -7.97 -12.03 18.97
C CYS A 42 -9.15 -11.80 19.91
N LYS A 43 -10.19 -11.07 19.48
CA LYS A 43 -11.26 -10.54 20.32
C LYS A 43 -11.95 -11.57 21.23
N ASP A 44 -12.11 -12.79 20.74
CA ASP A 44 -12.79 -13.92 21.40
C ASP A 44 -11.86 -15.11 21.65
N LYS A 45 -10.56 -14.90 21.65
CA LYS A 45 -9.55 -15.95 21.83
C LYS A 45 -8.65 -15.67 23.03
N PRO A 46 -8.23 -16.72 23.75
CA PRO A 46 -7.18 -16.60 24.76
C PRO A 46 -5.92 -16.02 24.14
N THR A 47 -5.55 -14.80 24.52
CA THR A 47 -4.45 -14.09 23.85
C THR A 47 -3.50 -13.46 24.86
N ILE A 48 -2.20 -13.59 24.61
CA ILE A 48 -1.14 -12.73 25.15
C ILE A 48 -0.73 -11.78 24.05
N PHE A 49 -0.97 -10.48 24.24
CA PHE A 49 -0.60 -9.44 23.29
C PHE A 49 0.57 -8.62 23.83
N PHE A 50 1.72 -8.80 23.23
CA PHE A 50 2.93 -8.04 23.55
C PHE A 50 3.28 -7.11 22.38
N SER A 51 3.34 -5.81 22.63
CA SER A 51 3.85 -4.82 21.69
C SER A 51 5.29 -4.45 22.07
N ALA A 52 6.23 -4.80 21.20
CA ALA A 52 7.64 -4.55 21.47
C ALA A 52 8.00 -3.05 21.39
N LEU A 53 8.86 -2.64 22.29
CA LEU A 53 9.31 -1.26 22.44
C LEU A 53 10.62 -1.00 21.68
N ASN A 54 10.77 0.19 21.13
CA ASN A 54 12.10 0.64 20.62
C ASN A 54 13.00 1.05 21.81
N ALA A 55 13.32 0.09 22.67
CA ALA A 55 13.99 0.25 23.94
C ALA A 55 14.99 -0.91 24.15
N SER A 56 15.59 -0.99 25.35
CA SER A 56 16.54 -2.04 25.69
C SER A 56 15.90 -3.44 25.73
N GLU A 57 16.77 -4.49 25.73
CA GLU A 57 16.33 -5.88 25.93
C GLU A 57 15.61 -6.06 27.26
N GLN A 58 16.12 -5.42 28.32
CA GLN A 58 15.53 -5.50 29.65
C GLN A 58 14.13 -4.90 29.72
N GLU A 59 13.91 -3.70 29.15
CA GLU A 59 12.59 -3.06 29.13
C GLU A 59 11.57 -3.87 28.29
N ASN A 60 12.03 -4.49 27.22
CA ASN A 60 11.20 -5.41 26.43
C ASN A 60 10.84 -6.68 27.21
N LEU A 61 11.77 -7.22 28.00
CA LEU A 61 11.50 -8.38 28.86
C LEU A 61 10.51 -8.05 29.99
N GLU A 62 10.61 -6.87 30.57
CA GLU A 62 9.65 -6.35 31.55
C GLU A 62 8.26 -6.21 30.95
N ALA A 63 8.14 -5.57 29.78
CA ALA A 63 6.88 -5.42 29.07
C ALA A 63 6.27 -6.78 28.65
N PHE A 64 7.11 -7.72 28.22
CA PHE A 64 6.68 -9.08 27.88
C PHE A 64 6.18 -9.83 29.11
N SER A 65 6.91 -9.72 30.23
CA SER A 65 6.53 -10.32 31.52
C SER A 65 5.17 -9.77 32.00
N LYS A 66 4.96 -8.46 31.86
CA LYS A 66 3.69 -7.82 32.17
C LYS A 66 2.53 -8.35 31.33
N ALA A 67 2.74 -8.54 30.01
CA ALA A 67 1.70 -9.09 29.13
C ALA A 67 1.32 -10.53 29.51
N ILE A 68 2.26 -11.35 29.94
CA ILE A 68 2.00 -12.72 30.45
C ILE A 68 1.20 -12.65 31.75
N CYS A 69 1.65 -11.81 32.69
CA CYS A 69 0.99 -11.66 33.99
C CYS A 69 -0.46 -11.15 33.85
N GLU A 70 -0.70 -10.18 32.96
CA GLU A 70 -2.05 -9.65 32.68
C GLU A 70 -3.00 -10.75 32.16
N LYS A 71 -2.51 -11.71 31.38
CA LYS A 71 -3.31 -12.86 30.91
C LYS A 71 -3.65 -13.81 32.06
N GLU A 72 -2.71 -14.05 33.02
CA GLU A 72 -2.94 -14.94 34.17
C GLU A 72 -3.75 -14.29 35.27
N HIS A 73 -3.50 -13.01 35.54
CA HIS A 73 -4.05 -12.24 36.64
C HIS A 73 -4.51 -10.86 36.17
N PRO A 74 -5.64 -10.76 35.49
CA PRO A 74 -6.12 -9.51 34.92
C PRO A 74 -6.28 -8.41 36.00
N GLY A 75 -5.79 -7.21 35.70
CA GLY A 75 -5.89 -6.06 36.63
C GLY A 75 -4.87 -6.04 37.78
N THR A 76 -3.82 -6.87 37.74
CA THR A 76 -2.75 -6.85 38.73
C THR A 76 -1.67 -5.83 38.36
N ASP A 77 -1.44 -4.84 39.24
CA ASP A 77 -0.42 -3.80 39.01
C ASP A 77 1.02 -4.32 39.19
N LEU A 78 1.23 -5.36 39.97
CA LEU A 78 2.53 -5.96 40.24
C LEU A 78 2.76 -7.22 39.41
N ALA A 79 3.49 -7.06 38.29
CA ALA A 79 3.88 -8.18 37.47
C ALA A 79 5.34 -8.58 37.81
N PRO A 80 5.61 -9.84 38.22
CA PRO A 80 6.98 -10.31 38.37
C PRO A 80 7.68 -10.36 37.01
N VAL A 81 8.91 -9.86 36.97
CA VAL A 81 9.72 -9.90 35.75
C VAL A 81 10.40 -11.27 35.66
N TYR A 82 10.23 -11.96 34.53
CA TYR A 82 10.95 -13.20 34.25
C TYR A 82 12.46 -12.93 34.13
N PRO A 83 13.32 -13.88 34.59
CA PRO A 83 14.77 -13.68 34.55
C PRO A 83 15.36 -13.68 33.13
N SER A 84 14.63 -14.19 32.14
CA SER A 84 15.04 -14.23 30.74
C SER A 84 13.84 -14.45 29.82
N PHE A 85 14.02 -14.17 28.51
CA PHE A 85 13.04 -14.55 27.49
C PHE A 85 12.80 -16.07 27.46
N ASP A 86 13.80 -16.91 27.71
CA ASP A 86 13.61 -18.37 27.75
C ASP A 86 12.65 -18.77 28.87
N ALA A 87 12.78 -18.17 30.07
CA ALA A 87 11.86 -18.42 31.17
C ALA A 87 10.44 -17.96 30.86
N ALA A 88 10.29 -16.80 30.24
CA ALA A 88 9.01 -16.26 29.80
C ALA A 88 8.34 -17.14 28.72
N LEU A 89 9.12 -17.59 27.71
CA LEU A 89 8.64 -18.49 26.66
C LEU A 89 8.26 -19.89 27.21
N THR A 90 9.01 -20.40 28.21
CA THR A 90 8.66 -21.64 28.92
C THR A 90 7.31 -21.51 29.63
N LYS A 91 7.07 -20.38 30.27
CA LYS A 91 5.77 -20.13 30.90
C LYS A 91 4.60 -20.11 29.89
N ILE A 92 4.80 -19.48 28.74
CA ILE A 92 3.81 -19.49 27.64
C ILE A 92 3.54 -20.91 27.17
N THR A 93 4.57 -21.76 27.09
CA THR A 93 4.41 -23.16 26.74
C THR A 93 3.48 -23.88 27.72
N GLN A 94 3.69 -23.72 29.03
CA GLN A 94 2.83 -24.31 30.06
C GLN A 94 1.38 -23.82 29.97
N MET A 95 1.18 -22.55 29.66
CA MET A 95 -0.17 -22.01 29.45
C MET A 95 -0.84 -22.61 28.22
N ALA A 96 -0.09 -22.76 27.12
CA ALA A 96 -0.59 -23.31 25.86
C ALA A 96 -0.89 -24.83 25.92
N GLU A 97 -0.39 -25.55 26.93
CA GLU A 97 -0.77 -26.95 27.19
C GLU A 97 -2.20 -27.07 27.67
N ASN A 98 -2.69 -26.09 28.42
CA ASN A 98 -4.02 -26.10 29.03
C ASN A 98 -5.14 -25.56 28.12
N GLU A 99 -4.82 -24.57 27.27
CA GLU A 99 -5.77 -23.97 26.33
C GLU A 99 -5.07 -23.54 25.03
N ARG A 100 -5.81 -23.47 23.93
CA ARG A 100 -5.27 -22.93 22.69
C ARG A 100 -5.02 -21.44 22.83
N LEU A 101 -3.76 -21.07 22.96
CA LEU A 101 -3.32 -19.70 23.24
C LEU A 101 -2.83 -19.02 21.96
N VAL A 102 -3.20 -17.76 21.76
CA VAL A 102 -2.61 -16.86 20.76
C VAL A 102 -1.53 -16.04 21.44
N LEU A 103 -0.31 -16.10 20.92
CA LEU A 103 0.79 -15.22 21.30
C LEU A 103 1.03 -14.22 20.17
N VAL A 104 0.78 -12.94 20.44
CA VAL A 104 1.09 -11.85 19.50
C VAL A 104 2.35 -11.14 19.94
N ILE A 105 3.32 -11.03 19.05
CA ILE A 105 4.49 -10.14 19.20
C ILE A 105 4.36 -9.06 18.12
N ASP A 106 3.74 -7.95 18.50
CA ASP A 106 3.62 -6.79 17.61
C ASP A 106 4.90 -5.97 17.63
N GLU A 107 5.22 -5.31 16.53
CA GLU A 107 6.49 -4.61 16.27
C GLU A 107 7.72 -5.49 16.55
N TYR A 108 7.66 -6.74 16.11
CA TYR A 108 8.76 -7.72 16.24
C TYR A 108 10.13 -7.19 15.81
N PRO A 109 10.27 -6.33 14.78
CA PRO A 109 11.55 -5.70 14.43
C PRO A 109 12.23 -4.97 15.59
N TYR A 110 11.48 -4.34 16.51
CA TYR A 110 12.05 -3.67 17.68
C TYR A 110 12.61 -4.68 18.68
N LEU A 111 11.86 -5.76 18.94
CA LEU A 111 12.33 -6.83 19.81
C LEU A 111 13.61 -7.49 19.28
N ALA A 112 13.63 -7.83 17.99
CA ALA A 112 14.79 -8.47 17.36
C ALA A 112 16.02 -7.55 17.28
N LYS A 113 15.81 -6.25 17.24
CA LYS A 113 16.90 -5.27 17.31
C LYS A 113 17.45 -5.13 18.73
N ALA A 114 16.60 -5.18 19.73
CA ALA A 114 16.97 -5.09 21.15
C ALA A 114 17.63 -6.40 21.63
N SER A 115 17.07 -7.55 21.27
CA SER A 115 17.58 -8.89 21.61
C SER A 115 17.97 -9.65 20.34
N LYS A 116 19.26 -9.62 19.98
CA LYS A 116 19.77 -10.28 18.78
C LYS A 116 19.58 -11.81 18.77
N SER A 117 19.41 -12.41 19.94
CA SER A 117 19.21 -13.86 20.10
C SER A 117 17.74 -14.29 20.01
N ILE A 118 16.78 -13.38 20.02
CA ILE A 118 15.36 -13.74 20.14
C ILE A 118 14.87 -14.63 19.00
N SER A 119 15.28 -14.35 17.76
CA SER A 119 14.91 -15.19 16.61
C SER A 119 15.43 -16.63 16.76
N SER A 120 16.66 -16.82 17.26
CA SER A 120 17.24 -18.15 17.53
C SER A 120 16.58 -18.83 18.73
N ARG A 121 16.16 -18.09 19.76
CA ARG A 121 15.39 -18.62 20.90
C ARG A 121 14.01 -19.10 20.44
N LEU A 122 13.32 -18.30 19.63
CA LEU A 122 12.06 -18.72 19.01
C LEU A 122 12.26 -19.95 18.12
N GLN A 123 13.29 -19.99 17.30
CA GLN A 123 13.65 -21.16 16.52
C GLN A 123 13.78 -22.40 17.41
N HIS A 124 14.55 -22.32 18.48
CA HIS A 124 14.81 -23.43 19.37
C HIS A 124 13.52 -23.97 20.00
N ILE A 125 12.69 -23.10 20.56
CA ILE A 125 11.46 -23.53 21.21
C ILE A 125 10.41 -24.05 20.22
N ILE A 126 10.34 -23.50 19.02
CA ILE A 126 9.49 -24.01 17.95
C ILE A 126 9.90 -25.43 17.58
N ASP A 127 11.18 -25.65 17.31
CA ASP A 127 11.70 -26.94 16.83
C ASP A 127 11.56 -28.05 17.86
N HIS A 128 11.73 -27.76 19.15
CA HIS A 128 11.78 -28.76 20.20
C HIS A 128 10.48 -28.93 20.99
N THR A 129 9.60 -27.91 20.98
CA THR A 129 8.42 -27.93 21.84
C THR A 129 7.13 -27.55 21.09
N TRP A 130 7.08 -26.36 20.49
CA TRP A 130 5.80 -25.79 20.01
C TRP A 130 5.25 -26.47 18.77
N LYS A 131 6.11 -26.97 17.87
CA LYS A 131 5.66 -27.58 16.60
C LYS A 131 4.70 -28.76 16.76
N ASN A 132 4.71 -29.42 17.91
CA ASN A 132 3.82 -30.54 18.23
C ASN A 132 2.65 -30.12 19.16
N GLY A 133 2.55 -28.83 19.47
CA GLY A 133 1.53 -28.27 20.36
C GLY A 133 0.43 -27.54 19.60
N GLN A 134 -0.27 -26.66 20.30
CA GLN A 134 -1.43 -25.95 19.78
C GLN A 134 -1.29 -24.40 19.87
N LEU A 135 -0.10 -23.88 20.18
CA LEU A 135 0.16 -22.44 20.24
C LEU A 135 -0.02 -21.79 18.86
N PHE A 136 -0.68 -20.64 18.83
CA PHE A 136 -0.81 -19.80 17.64
C PHE A 136 0.04 -18.55 17.80
N LEU A 137 1.23 -18.53 17.18
CA LEU A 137 2.17 -17.42 17.23
C LEU A 137 1.91 -16.44 16.07
N ILE A 138 1.81 -15.16 16.39
CA ILE A 138 1.76 -14.07 15.40
C ILE A 138 2.98 -13.17 15.60
N LEU A 139 3.81 -13.05 14.58
CA LEU A 139 4.90 -12.07 14.49
C LEU A 139 4.46 -10.93 13.57
N CYS A 140 4.26 -9.73 14.12
CA CYS A 140 3.83 -8.58 13.36
C CYS A 140 4.91 -7.51 13.27
N GLY A 141 5.01 -6.84 12.12
CA GLY A 141 5.95 -5.74 11.95
C GLY A 141 5.63 -4.81 10.79
N SER A 142 5.98 -3.54 10.96
CA SER A 142 5.81 -2.49 9.96
C SER A 142 7.02 -2.34 9.03
N SER A 143 8.21 -2.78 9.43
CA SER A 143 9.40 -2.76 8.59
C SER A 143 9.38 -3.91 7.58
N MET A 144 8.93 -3.60 6.34
CA MET A 144 8.77 -4.61 5.29
C MET A 144 10.08 -5.34 4.98
N SER A 145 11.17 -4.61 4.76
CA SER A 145 12.47 -5.18 4.46
C SER A 145 12.98 -6.08 5.60
N PHE A 146 12.79 -5.68 6.87
CA PHE A 146 13.13 -6.52 8.00
C PHE A 146 12.34 -7.83 8.01
N MET A 147 11.02 -7.75 7.83
CA MET A 147 10.15 -8.93 7.85
C MET A 147 10.45 -9.87 6.67
N GLU A 148 10.69 -9.34 5.48
CA GLU A 148 10.99 -10.14 4.29
C GLU A 148 12.40 -10.78 4.35
N TYR A 149 13.42 -10.06 4.84
CA TYR A 149 14.80 -10.59 4.83
C TYR A 149 15.22 -11.23 6.15
N GLN A 150 14.84 -10.65 7.30
CA GLN A 150 15.31 -11.11 8.61
C GLN A 150 14.38 -12.12 9.31
N VAL A 151 13.11 -12.19 8.86
CA VAL A 151 12.12 -13.15 9.39
C VAL A 151 11.85 -14.26 8.39
N LEU A 152 11.47 -13.91 7.18
CA LEU A 152 11.10 -14.84 6.12
C LEU A 152 12.28 -15.25 5.21
N GLY A 153 13.38 -14.51 5.25
CA GLY A 153 14.54 -14.74 4.40
C GLY A 153 15.28 -16.03 4.72
N TYR A 154 15.98 -16.58 3.74
CA TYR A 154 16.70 -17.84 3.82
C TYR A 154 17.73 -17.92 4.97
N GLU A 155 18.39 -16.80 5.30
CA GLU A 155 19.36 -16.73 6.39
C GLU A 155 18.74 -16.58 7.79
N SER A 156 17.44 -16.42 7.87
CA SER A 156 16.71 -16.24 9.12
C SER A 156 16.66 -17.53 9.94
N PRO A 157 16.86 -17.48 11.27
CA PRO A 157 16.56 -18.61 12.14
C PRO A 157 15.11 -19.10 12.05
N LEU A 158 14.18 -18.24 11.64
CA LEU A 158 12.75 -18.55 11.49
C LEU A 158 12.37 -19.07 10.10
N TYR A 159 13.31 -19.12 9.16
CA TYR A 159 13.06 -19.66 7.83
C TYR A 159 12.56 -21.11 7.90
N GLY A 160 11.47 -21.40 7.16
CA GLY A 160 10.83 -22.73 7.14
C GLY A 160 10.03 -23.08 8.41
N ARG A 161 9.95 -22.19 9.41
CA ARG A 161 9.17 -22.36 10.64
C ARG A 161 7.88 -21.56 10.66
N CYS A 162 7.83 -20.52 9.84
CA CYS A 162 6.60 -19.75 9.61
C CYS A 162 5.65 -20.58 8.74
N THR A 163 4.44 -20.85 9.24
CA THR A 163 3.43 -21.66 8.57
C THR A 163 2.52 -20.83 7.67
N GLY A 164 2.49 -19.52 7.85
CA GLY A 164 1.72 -18.59 7.02
C GLY A 164 2.28 -17.17 7.05
N GLN A 165 2.04 -16.45 5.97
CA GLN A 165 2.44 -15.05 5.84
C GLN A 165 1.31 -14.23 5.23
N PHE A 166 1.07 -13.05 5.81
CA PHE A 166 0.08 -12.08 5.36
C PHE A 166 0.78 -10.74 5.12
N LYS A 167 0.96 -10.40 3.85
CA LYS A 167 1.41 -9.07 3.45
C LYS A 167 0.20 -8.16 3.30
N ILE A 168 -0.06 -7.36 4.33
CA ILE A 168 -1.22 -6.47 4.35
C ILE A 168 -0.97 -5.28 3.44
N GLN A 169 -1.80 -5.17 2.42
CA GLN A 169 -1.78 -4.08 1.44
C GLN A 169 -2.73 -2.95 1.87
N ALA A 170 -2.60 -1.80 1.22
CA ALA A 170 -3.62 -0.77 1.26
C ALA A 170 -4.95 -1.31 0.72
N LEU A 171 -6.06 -0.70 1.09
CA LEU A 171 -7.38 -1.02 0.56
C LEU A 171 -7.48 -0.58 -0.90
N SER A 172 -8.23 -1.33 -1.68
CA SER A 172 -8.58 -0.98 -3.05
C SER A 172 -9.51 0.23 -3.11
N TYR A 173 -9.66 0.81 -4.29
CA TYR A 173 -10.58 1.92 -4.46
C TYR A 173 -12.05 1.51 -4.18
N LYS A 174 -12.44 0.25 -4.43
CA LYS A 174 -13.78 -0.27 -4.12
C LYS A 174 -14.03 -0.40 -2.61
N GLU A 175 -13.05 -0.88 -1.87
CA GLU A 175 -13.18 -1.11 -0.42
C GLU A 175 -13.34 0.19 0.38
N ILE A 176 -12.87 1.32 -0.14
CA ILE A 176 -13.05 2.63 0.52
C ILE A 176 -14.52 2.98 0.73
N ARG A 177 -15.41 2.51 -0.14
CA ARG A 177 -16.85 2.74 -0.04
C ARG A 177 -17.43 2.32 1.31
N GLU A 178 -16.86 1.33 1.97
CA GLU A 178 -17.36 0.86 3.26
C GLU A 178 -17.17 1.87 4.40
N PHE A 179 -16.22 2.80 4.26
CA PHE A 179 -15.97 3.83 5.28
C PHE A 179 -17.04 4.94 5.28
N ASN A 180 -17.54 5.29 4.12
CA ASN A 180 -18.69 6.20 3.98
C ASN A 180 -19.49 5.87 2.70
N PRO A 181 -20.51 5.01 2.80
CA PRO A 181 -21.32 4.59 1.65
C PRO A 181 -22.18 5.69 1.04
N THR A 182 -22.36 6.82 1.74
CA THR A 182 -23.20 7.95 1.27
C THR A 182 -22.50 8.84 0.26
N LEU A 183 -21.19 8.78 0.20
CA LEU A 183 -20.39 9.56 -0.74
C LEU A 183 -20.64 9.14 -2.19
N LYS A 184 -20.67 10.13 -3.08
CA LYS A 184 -20.75 9.91 -4.52
C LYS A 184 -19.47 9.22 -5.02
N THR A 185 -19.58 8.54 -6.14
CA THR A 185 -18.47 7.78 -6.76
C THR A 185 -17.22 8.63 -7.00
N ASP A 186 -17.39 9.86 -7.48
CA ASP A 186 -16.27 10.78 -7.72
C ASP A 186 -15.60 11.26 -6.41
N GLN A 187 -16.37 11.44 -5.33
CA GLN A 187 -15.85 11.75 -4.00
C GLN A 187 -15.07 10.56 -3.42
N GLN A 188 -15.58 9.34 -3.58
CA GLN A 188 -14.88 8.10 -3.18
C GLN A 188 -13.57 7.93 -3.94
N ALA A 189 -13.58 8.14 -5.27
CA ALA A 189 -12.38 8.13 -6.09
C ALA A 189 -11.36 9.20 -5.63
N PHE A 190 -11.85 10.38 -5.24
CA PHE A 190 -10.98 11.43 -4.73
C PHE A 190 -10.34 11.07 -3.40
N ILE A 191 -11.09 10.52 -2.45
CA ILE A 191 -10.53 10.03 -1.17
C ILE A 191 -9.47 8.97 -1.44
N TYR A 192 -9.73 8.03 -2.36
CA TYR A 192 -8.71 7.05 -2.76
C TYR A 192 -7.47 7.73 -3.33
N GLY A 193 -7.67 8.71 -4.20
CA GLY A 193 -6.58 9.49 -4.80
C GLY A 193 -5.68 10.16 -3.78
N ILE A 194 -6.25 10.64 -2.68
CA ILE A 194 -5.49 11.29 -1.61
C ILE A 194 -4.89 10.25 -0.66
N THR A 195 -5.68 9.28 -0.21
CA THR A 195 -5.30 8.36 0.88
C THR A 195 -4.53 7.14 0.43
N GLY A 196 -4.58 6.80 -0.86
CA GLY A 196 -3.99 5.58 -1.41
C GLY A 196 -4.55 4.31 -0.78
N GLY A 197 -5.78 4.34 -0.27
CA GLY A 197 -6.39 3.19 0.41
C GLY A 197 -5.83 2.90 1.80
N ILE A 198 -5.10 3.81 2.42
CA ILE A 198 -4.57 3.65 3.78
C ILE A 198 -5.69 3.92 4.82
N PRO A 199 -6.14 2.91 5.60
CA PRO A 199 -7.27 3.04 6.50
C PRO A 199 -7.16 4.20 7.49
N HIS A 200 -5.96 4.45 8.00
CA HIS A 200 -5.73 5.55 8.94
C HIS A 200 -6.02 6.93 8.32
N TYR A 201 -5.67 7.12 7.05
CA TYR A 201 -5.93 8.38 6.35
C TYR A 201 -7.40 8.49 5.91
N ILE A 202 -7.99 7.36 5.50
CA ILE A 202 -9.41 7.30 5.13
C ILE A 202 -10.27 7.72 6.32
N ASN A 203 -10.02 7.18 7.50
CA ASN A 203 -10.74 7.53 8.74
C ASN A 203 -10.68 9.02 9.09
N LYS A 204 -9.71 9.78 8.57
CA LYS A 204 -9.60 11.22 8.79
C LYS A 204 -10.35 12.04 7.74
N LEU A 205 -10.54 11.51 6.54
CA LEU A 205 -11.08 12.26 5.39
C LEU A 205 -12.50 11.81 4.98
N ALA A 206 -12.88 10.57 5.27
CA ALA A 206 -14.17 9.99 4.83
C ALA A 206 -15.28 10.08 5.88
N VAL A 207 -15.05 10.76 7.01
CA VAL A 207 -16.01 10.80 8.13
C VAL A 207 -17.16 11.78 7.85
N GLU A 208 -16.91 12.79 7.02
CA GLU A 208 -17.86 13.84 6.71
C GLU A 208 -18.36 13.72 5.26
N ASP A 209 -19.60 14.15 5.01
CA ASP A 209 -20.18 14.16 3.66
C ASP A 209 -19.58 15.26 2.78
N ASP A 210 -19.01 16.32 3.39
CA ASP A 210 -18.24 17.36 2.70
C ASP A 210 -16.75 17.03 2.67
N VAL A 211 -16.36 16.32 1.61
CA VAL A 211 -14.96 15.91 1.39
C VAL A 211 -14.03 17.12 1.20
N ASP A 212 -14.52 18.20 0.62
CA ASP A 212 -13.75 19.43 0.42
C ASP A 212 -13.41 20.07 1.77
N GLN A 213 -14.37 20.13 2.68
CA GLN A 213 -14.16 20.68 4.01
C GLN A 213 -13.26 19.75 4.85
N ALA A 214 -13.51 18.43 4.81
CA ALA A 214 -12.67 17.46 5.48
C ALA A 214 -11.19 17.54 5.05
N LEU A 215 -10.94 17.78 3.76
CA LEU A 215 -9.59 17.97 3.22
C LEU A 215 -8.94 19.26 3.74
N LYS A 216 -9.66 20.37 3.77
CA LYS A 216 -9.17 21.64 4.32
C LYS A 216 -8.79 21.52 5.79
N ASP A 217 -9.65 20.90 6.58
CA ASP A 217 -9.49 20.79 8.03
C ASP A 217 -8.41 19.78 8.41
N ASN A 218 -8.23 18.71 7.64
CA ASN A 218 -7.31 17.62 7.99
C ASN A 218 -5.97 17.68 7.26
N LEU A 219 -5.86 18.26 6.06
CA LEU A 219 -4.60 18.27 5.31
C LEU A 219 -3.99 19.66 5.16
N PHE A 220 -4.82 20.72 5.11
CA PHE A 220 -4.37 22.10 4.93
C PHE A 220 -4.48 22.94 6.21
N ASN A 221 -4.54 22.30 7.35
CA ASN A 221 -4.54 22.94 8.66
C ASN A 221 -3.25 22.55 9.41
N THR A 222 -2.44 23.53 9.79
CA THR A 222 -1.15 23.32 10.47
C THR A 222 -1.25 22.61 11.82
N SER A 223 -2.42 22.62 12.46
CA SER A 223 -2.68 21.88 13.69
C SER A 223 -3.12 20.44 13.44
N SER A 224 -3.36 20.08 12.18
CA SER A 224 -3.82 18.73 11.83
C SER A 224 -2.67 17.75 11.71
N TYR A 225 -2.93 16.53 12.18
CA TYR A 225 -2.01 15.42 12.08
C TYR A 225 -1.53 15.12 10.64
N LEU A 226 -2.42 15.18 9.63
CA LEU A 226 -2.06 14.87 8.25
C LEU A 226 -1.17 15.93 7.60
N PHE A 227 -1.17 17.15 8.12
CA PHE A 227 -0.33 18.23 7.60
C PHE A 227 1.17 17.91 7.71
N GLU A 228 1.60 17.33 8.84
CA GLU A 228 3.01 16.96 9.08
C GLU A 228 3.31 15.47 8.87
N GLU A 229 2.31 14.70 8.50
CA GLU A 229 2.39 13.25 8.44
C GLU A 229 3.53 12.68 7.59
N PRO A 230 3.80 13.14 6.35
CA PRO A 230 4.92 12.62 5.58
C PRO A 230 6.27 12.84 6.26
N GLU A 231 6.49 14.02 6.85
CA GLU A 231 7.72 14.31 7.59
C GLU A 231 7.84 13.45 8.85
N ASN A 232 6.75 13.29 9.60
CA ASN A 232 6.72 12.48 10.81
C ASN A 232 6.96 11.00 10.50
N LEU A 233 6.43 10.49 9.40
CA LEU A 233 6.70 9.13 8.95
C LEU A 233 8.18 8.95 8.60
N LEU A 234 8.78 9.89 7.86
CA LEU A 234 10.20 9.83 7.54
C LEU A 234 11.09 9.89 8.79
N LYS A 235 10.75 10.75 9.79
CA LYS A 235 11.48 10.82 11.08
C LYS A 235 11.39 9.52 11.88
N GLN A 236 10.27 8.80 11.81
CA GLN A 236 10.08 7.52 12.51
C GLN A 236 10.85 6.36 11.86
N GLU A 237 10.96 6.35 10.53
CA GLU A 237 11.55 5.24 9.78
C GLU A 237 13.04 5.44 9.49
N LEU A 238 13.54 6.70 9.44
CA LEU A 238 14.82 7.03 8.85
C LEU A 238 15.70 7.86 9.79
N ARG A 239 17.02 7.62 9.73
CA ARG A 239 18.00 8.35 10.55
C ARG A 239 18.29 9.76 10.02
N GLU A 240 18.21 9.95 8.69
CA GLU A 240 18.55 11.21 8.01
C GLU A 240 17.34 11.70 7.17
N PRO A 241 16.19 12.01 7.81
CA PRO A 241 14.94 12.28 7.11
C PRO A 241 15.03 13.44 6.11
N ALA A 242 15.89 14.44 6.36
CA ALA A 242 16.03 15.61 5.50
C ALA A 242 16.50 15.28 4.07
N ILE A 243 17.46 14.34 3.92
CA ILE A 243 17.95 13.93 2.60
C ILE A 243 16.88 13.14 1.85
N TYR A 244 16.19 12.24 2.55
CA TYR A 244 15.07 11.50 1.96
C TYR A 244 13.95 12.43 1.50
N ASN A 245 13.63 13.46 2.31
CA ASN A 245 12.67 14.48 1.93
C ASN A 245 13.11 15.22 0.64
N SER A 246 14.39 15.56 0.50
CA SER A 246 14.93 16.18 -0.71
C SER A 246 14.82 15.25 -1.94
N VAL A 247 15.07 13.94 -1.77
CA VAL A 247 14.91 12.95 -2.85
C VAL A 247 13.45 12.86 -3.30
N ILE A 248 12.51 12.76 -2.35
CA ILE A 248 11.07 12.70 -2.68
C ILE A 248 10.62 14.00 -3.36
N THR A 249 11.06 15.15 -2.87
CA THR A 249 10.77 16.47 -3.47
C THR A 249 11.30 16.55 -4.90
N ALA A 250 12.49 16.02 -5.17
CA ALA A 250 13.04 15.98 -6.52
C ALA A 250 12.17 15.15 -7.47
N VAL A 251 11.69 13.98 -7.02
CA VAL A 251 10.78 13.13 -7.80
C VAL A 251 9.42 13.80 -7.98
N ALA A 252 8.83 14.37 -6.92
CA ALA A 252 7.57 15.12 -6.99
C ALA A 252 7.63 16.31 -7.96
N SER A 253 8.82 16.88 -8.15
CA SER A 253 9.06 17.97 -9.10
C SER A 253 9.48 17.50 -10.49
N GLY A 254 9.23 16.21 -10.84
CA GLY A 254 9.40 15.64 -12.18
C GLY A 254 10.74 14.98 -12.49
N ALA A 255 11.73 14.97 -11.57
CA ALA A 255 12.93 14.18 -11.79
C ALA A 255 12.60 12.69 -11.70
N SER A 256 12.80 11.95 -12.78
CA SER A 256 12.35 10.56 -12.88
C SER A 256 13.50 9.55 -13.01
N ARG A 257 14.71 9.99 -13.35
CA ARG A 257 15.88 9.12 -13.49
C ARG A 257 16.86 9.34 -12.34
N SER A 258 17.56 8.29 -11.93
CA SER A 258 18.50 8.33 -10.81
C SER A 258 19.50 9.48 -10.89
N ASN A 259 20.06 9.73 -12.09
CA ASN A 259 21.02 10.83 -12.29
C ASN A 259 20.36 12.22 -12.20
N GLU A 260 19.15 12.39 -12.71
CA GLU A 260 18.37 13.63 -12.59
C GLU A 260 18.06 13.94 -11.13
N ILE A 261 17.64 12.92 -10.37
CA ILE A 261 17.33 13.02 -8.94
C ILE A 261 18.61 13.39 -8.18
N ALA A 262 19.73 12.69 -8.42
CA ALA A 262 21.01 12.96 -7.79
C ALA A 262 21.47 14.40 -8.03
N THR A 263 21.41 14.86 -9.27
CA THR A 263 21.76 16.23 -9.66
C THR A 263 20.88 17.26 -8.96
N LYS A 264 19.56 17.02 -8.91
CA LYS A 264 18.59 17.95 -8.31
C LYS A 264 18.73 18.04 -6.79
N VAL A 265 19.12 16.94 -6.15
CA VAL A 265 19.39 16.88 -4.68
C VAL A 265 20.78 17.40 -4.34
N GLY A 266 21.72 17.39 -5.29
CA GLY A 266 23.12 17.81 -5.06
C GLY A 266 23.96 16.74 -4.37
N ILE A 267 23.70 15.45 -4.64
CA ILE A 267 24.45 14.32 -4.07
C ILE A 267 24.98 13.39 -5.17
N ASP A 268 26.00 12.60 -4.84
CA ASP A 268 26.58 11.63 -5.77
C ASP A 268 25.59 10.51 -6.14
N ALA A 269 25.60 10.06 -7.40
CA ALA A 269 24.70 9.02 -7.91
C ALA A 269 24.72 7.71 -7.11
N PRO A 270 25.89 7.17 -6.64
CA PRO A 270 25.92 5.98 -5.79
C PRO A 270 25.26 6.20 -4.42
N ILE A 271 25.36 7.40 -3.86
CA ILE A 271 24.70 7.76 -2.60
C ILE A 271 23.20 7.89 -2.83
N CYS A 272 22.78 8.58 -3.90
CA CYS A 272 21.38 8.69 -4.28
C CYS A 272 20.71 7.32 -4.47
N ALA A 273 21.42 6.37 -5.09
CA ALA A 273 20.89 5.01 -5.30
C ALA A 273 20.57 4.28 -3.97
N LYS A 274 21.32 4.53 -2.89
CA LYS A 274 21.03 3.98 -1.56
C LYS A 274 19.75 4.57 -0.99
N TYR A 275 19.57 5.89 -1.08
CA TYR A 275 18.34 6.57 -0.62
C TYR A 275 17.12 6.12 -1.43
N LEU A 276 17.25 6.01 -2.75
CA LEU A 276 16.20 5.49 -3.63
C LEU A 276 15.78 4.06 -3.25
N LYS A 277 16.76 3.18 -2.96
CA LYS A 277 16.48 1.81 -2.52
C LYS A 277 15.63 1.79 -1.25
N VAL A 278 16.01 2.56 -0.24
CA VAL A 278 15.24 2.61 1.02
C VAL A 278 13.82 3.14 0.79
N LEU A 279 13.64 4.17 -0.03
CA LEU A 279 12.30 4.72 -0.34
C LEU A 279 11.44 3.73 -1.15
N LEU A 280 12.05 2.89 -1.99
CA LEU A 280 11.38 1.76 -2.66
C LEU A 280 10.96 0.69 -1.64
N ASP A 281 11.87 0.32 -0.72
CA ASP A 281 11.59 -0.67 0.33
C ASP A 281 10.48 -0.21 1.29
N LEU A 282 10.35 1.11 1.51
CA LEU A 282 9.24 1.71 2.26
C LEU A 282 7.94 1.85 1.44
N GLY A 283 7.98 1.59 0.14
CA GLY A 283 6.83 1.77 -0.76
C GLY A 283 6.42 3.23 -0.99
N ILE A 284 7.28 4.19 -0.64
CA ILE A 284 7.05 5.62 -0.93
C ILE A 284 7.31 5.90 -2.41
N LEU A 285 8.41 5.36 -2.94
CA LEU A 285 8.71 5.39 -4.37
C LEU A 285 8.43 4.02 -5.01
N ILE A 286 8.19 4.05 -6.30
CA ILE A 286 8.09 2.87 -7.17
C ILE A 286 8.99 3.05 -8.38
N LYS A 287 9.37 1.92 -8.99
CA LYS A 287 9.97 1.90 -10.33
C LYS A 287 8.88 1.57 -11.34
N LYS A 288 8.75 2.41 -12.36
CA LYS A 288 7.90 2.14 -13.53
C LYS A 288 8.80 1.76 -14.71
N THR A 289 8.42 0.72 -15.39
CA THR A 289 9.05 0.25 -16.63
C THR A 289 7.93 -0.07 -17.62
N PRO A 290 8.07 0.20 -18.94
CA PRO A 290 7.07 -0.23 -19.90
C PRO A 290 6.79 -1.73 -19.73
N ILE A 291 5.53 -2.12 -19.64
CA ILE A 291 5.11 -3.46 -19.19
C ILE A 291 5.80 -4.64 -19.91
N THR A 292 6.13 -4.49 -21.17
CA THR A 292 6.77 -5.56 -21.96
C THR A 292 8.31 -5.50 -21.95
N GLU A 293 8.90 -4.58 -21.20
CA GLU A 293 10.33 -4.38 -21.16
C GLU A 293 10.94 -4.78 -19.82
N LYS A 294 12.20 -5.21 -19.86
CA LYS A 294 12.99 -5.45 -18.65
C LYS A 294 13.44 -4.12 -18.04
N PRO A 295 13.57 -4.05 -16.69
CA PRO A 295 14.15 -2.87 -16.05
C PRO A 295 15.49 -2.46 -16.67
N GLY A 296 15.62 -1.19 -17.04
CA GLY A 296 16.79 -0.68 -17.75
C GLY A 296 16.73 0.83 -18.03
N LYS A 297 17.19 1.25 -19.18
CA LYS A 297 17.26 2.68 -19.57
C LYS A 297 15.92 3.42 -19.55
N LYS A 298 14.81 2.69 -19.76
CA LYS A 298 13.45 3.26 -19.73
C LYS A 298 12.80 3.22 -18.34
N THR A 299 13.48 2.65 -17.34
CA THR A 299 12.95 2.64 -15.96
C THR A 299 12.99 4.04 -15.37
N VAL A 300 11.85 4.46 -14.84
CA VAL A 300 11.69 5.75 -14.16
C VAL A 300 11.24 5.54 -12.71
N TYR A 301 11.57 6.50 -11.83
CA TYR A 301 11.08 6.56 -10.47
C TYR A 301 9.86 7.47 -10.40
N ASP A 302 8.85 7.05 -9.65
CA ASP A 302 7.66 7.84 -9.36
C ASP A 302 7.27 7.67 -7.88
N ILE A 303 6.48 8.58 -7.35
CA ILE A 303 5.88 8.42 -6.02
C ILE A 303 4.74 7.41 -6.14
N GLY A 304 4.90 6.26 -5.47
CA GLY A 304 3.90 5.19 -5.47
C GLY A 304 2.79 5.37 -4.46
N ASP A 305 3.06 6.17 -3.43
CA ASP A 305 2.11 6.50 -2.37
C ASP A 305 1.26 7.71 -2.76
N ASN A 306 -0.04 7.53 -2.92
CA ASN A 306 -0.93 8.61 -3.32
C ASN A 306 -0.97 9.74 -2.27
N PHE A 307 -0.88 9.42 -0.96
CA PHE A 307 -0.87 10.45 0.07
C PHE A 307 0.39 11.31 -0.02
N PHE A 308 1.56 10.70 -0.16
CA PHE A 308 2.81 11.42 -0.40
C PHE A 308 2.75 12.19 -1.72
N LYS A 309 2.23 11.60 -2.79
CA LYS A 309 2.10 12.25 -4.09
C LYS A 309 1.24 13.51 -4.03
N PHE A 310 0.08 13.43 -3.35
CA PHE A 310 -0.81 14.56 -3.15
C PHE A 310 -0.16 15.63 -2.25
N TRP A 311 0.40 15.21 -1.12
CA TRP A 311 1.01 16.11 -0.15
C TRP A 311 2.18 16.88 -0.75
N TYR A 312 3.16 16.20 -1.38
CA TYR A 312 4.32 16.85 -2.00
C TYR A 312 3.96 17.74 -3.17
N ARG A 313 2.86 17.48 -3.84
CA ARG A 313 2.37 18.33 -4.92
C ARG A 313 1.74 19.63 -4.41
N PHE A 314 0.99 19.58 -3.30
CA PHE A 314 0.13 20.69 -2.91
C PHE A 314 0.52 21.38 -1.60
N VAL A 315 1.15 20.70 -0.65
CA VAL A 315 1.41 21.26 0.69
C VAL A 315 2.70 22.08 0.75
N PRO A 316 3.89 21.57 0.38
CA PRO A 316 5.16 22.29 0.61
C PRO A 316 5.23 23.66 -0.06
N GLN A 317 4.70 23.78 -1.28
CA GLN A 317 4.72 25.03 -2.05
C GLN A 317 3.77 26.09 -1.49
N ASN A 318 2.79 25.69 -0.68
CA ASN A 318 1.75 26.54 -0.13
C ASN A 318 1.85 26.73 1.38
N THR A 319 2.86 26.18 2.05
CA THR A 319 3.01 26.17 3.52
C THR A 319 2.88 27.56 4.15
N SER A 320 3.53 28.58 3.58
CA SER A 320 3.44 29.96 4.08
C SER A 320 2.00 30.53 4.02
N SER A 321 1.27 30.24 2.95
CA SER A 321 -0.10 30.69 2.78
C SER A 321 -1.08 29.89 3.67
N ILE A 322 -0.83 28.60 3.86
CA ILE A 322 -1.57 27.75 4.80
C ILE A 322 -1.40 28.26 6.22
N SER A 323 -0.15 28.52 6.65
CA SER A 323 0.17 29.08 7.97
C SER A 323 -0.43 30.47 8.20
N ALA A 324 -0.63 31.25 7.15
CA ALA A 324 -1.33 32.53 7.20
C ALA A 324 -2.87 32.40 7.19
N GLY A 325 -3.43 31.20 7.25
CA GLY A 325 -4.89 30.97 7.27
C GLY A 325 -5.59 31.18 5.92
N ARG A 326 -4.84 31.21 4.80
CA ARG A 326 -5.43 31.48 3.46
C ARG A 326 -5.87 30.18 2.76
N ILE A 327 -6.47 29.26 3.49
CA ILE A 327 -6.78 27.89 3.02
C ILE A 327 -7.79 27.92 1.87
N GLU A 328 -8.86 28.72 1.98
CA GLU A 328 -9.90 28.86 0.93
C GLU A 328 -9.30 29.29 -0.41
N HIS A 329 -8.43 30.31 -0.36
CA HIS A 329 -7.77 30.80 -1.58
C HIS A 329 -6.89 29.74 -2.25
N ILE A 330 -6.12 28.97 -1.45
CA ILE A 330 -5.27 27.89 -1.98
C ILE A 330 -6.15 26.80 -2.58
N TYR A 331 -7.20 26.42 -1.87
CA TYR A 331 -8.11 25.37 -2.30
C TYR A 331 -8.73 25.70 -3.67
N ASP A 332 -9.32 26.89 -3.82
CA ASP A 332 -9.96 27.30 -5.06
C ASP A 332 -8.98 27.63 -6.19
N SER A 333 -7.84 28.28 -5.87
CA SER A 333 -6.91 28.78 -6.89
C SER A 333 -5.85 27.78 -7.32
N VAL A 334 -5.51 26.80 -6.48
CA VAL A 334 -4.45 25.84 -6.75
C VAL A 334 -5.04 24.43 -6.86
N ILE A 335 -5.71 23.94 -5.81
CA ILE A 335 -6.10 22.52 -5.75
C ILE A 335 -7.17 22.21 -6.79
N LYS A 336 -8.27 22.94 -6.81
CA LYS A 336 -9.36 22.73 -7.79
C LYS A 336 -8.90 22.84 -9.25
N LYS A 337 -7.94 23.72 -9.53
CA LYS A 337 -7.41 23.88 -10.90
C LYS A 337 -6.56 22.69 -11.35
N HIS A 338 -5.84 22.06 -10.44
CA HIS A 338 -4.94 20.95 -10.75
C HIS A 338 -5.49 19.58 -10.35
N TYR A 339 -6.71 19.56 -9.82
CA TYR A 339 -7.38 18.36 -9.36
C TYR A 339 -7.55 17.30 -10.47
N ALA A 340 -8.10 17.71 -11.62
CA ALA A 340 -8.38 16.79 -12.72
C ALA A 340 -7.08 16.15 -13.27
N ASP A 341 -6.02 16.94 -13.38
CA ASP A 341 -4.70 16.46 -13.81
C ASP A 341 -4.08 15.50 -12.79
N TYR A 342 -4.17 15.81 -11.48
CA TYR A 342 -3.75 14.89 -10.44
C TYR A 342 -4.52 13.57 -10.48
N MET A 343 -5.84 13.65 -10.56
CA MET A 343 -6.72 12.48 -10.59
C MET A 343 -6.58 11.66 -11.87
N GLY A 344 -6.11 12.24 -12.98
CA GLY A 344 -5.82 11.49 -14.20
C GLY A 344 -4.92 10.29 -13.93
N HIS A 345 -3.80 10.49 -13.26
CA HIS A 345 -2.87 9.42 -12.92
C HIS A 345 -3.43 8.41 -11.91
N VAL A 346 -4.25 8.90 -10.95
CA VAL A 346 -4.93 8.01 -10.00
C VAL A 346 -5.97 7.15 -10.73
N PHE A 347 -6.71 7.75 -11.65
CA PHE A 347 -7.73 7.06 -12.42
C PHE A 347 -7.13 5.96 -13.32
N GLU A 348 -5.99 6.20 -13.95
CA GLU A 348 -5.26 5.15 -14.65
C GLU A 348 -4.92 3.95 -13.76
N GLN A 349 -4.47 4.21 -12.52
CA GLN A 349 -4.22 3.17 -11.52
C GLN A 349 -5.50 2.40 -11.20
N MET A 350 -6.59 3.11 -10.94
CA MET A 350 -7.90 2.51 -10.65
C MET A 350 -8.40 1.66 -11.83
N CYS A 351 -8.24 2.12 -13.07
CA CYS A 351 -8.65 1.40 -14.26
C CYS A 351 -7.86 0.10 -14.46
N ARG A 352 -6.55 0.12 -14.20
CA ARG A 352 -5.72 -1.10 -14.21
C ARG A 352 -6.15 -2.08 -13.12
N GLU A 353 -6.39 -1.59 -11.92
CA GLU A 353 -6.88 -2.41 -10.80
C GLU A 353 -8.25 -3.01 -11.11
N TYR A 354 -9.16 -2.23 -11.72
CA TYR A 354 -10.47 -2.71 -12.17
C TYR A 354 -10.33 -3.90 -13.14
N LEU A 355 -9.56 -3.76 -14.19
CA LEU A 355 -9.38 -4.82 -15.18
C LEU A 355 -8.74 -6.08 -14.60
N PHE A 356 -7.83 -5.93 -13.65
CA PHE A 356 -7.07 -7.05 -13.10
C PHE A 356 -7.81 -7.79 -11.99
N LEU A 357 -8.64 -7.09 -11.20
CA LEU A 357 -9.25 -7.67 -10.00
C LEU A 357 -10.77 -7.79 -10.05
N TYR A 358 -11.46 -6.92 -10.80
CA TYR A 358 -12.91 -6.76 -10.67
C TYR A 358 -13.70 -6.98 -11.95
N ALA A 359 -13.10 -6.81 -13.11
CA ALA A 359 -13.81 -7.01 -14.37
C ALA A 359 -14.08 -8.50 -14.61
N GLU A 360 -15.36 -8.86 -14.73
CA GLU A 360 -15.80 -10.26 -14.92
C GLU A 360 -15.61 -10.71 -16.36
N ASP A 361 -15.85 -9.82 -17.35
CA ASP A 361 -15.86 -10.14 -18.77
C ASP A 361 -14.58 -9.69 -19.49
N VAL A 362 -13.42 -10.02 -18.95
CA VAL A 362 -12.15 -9.74 -19.65
C VAL A 362 -11.94 -10.78 -20.74
N PRO A 363 -11.70 -10.38 -22.01
CA PRO A 363 -11.66 -11.31 -23.15
C PRO A 363 -10.46 -12.26 -23.17
N ILE A 364 -9.46 -11.99 -22.32
CA ILE A 364 -8.23 -12.77 -22.21
C ILE A 364 -7.88 -13.00 -20.74
N LEU A 365 -7.21 -14.11 -20.44
CA LEU A 365 -6.58 -14.30 -19.14
C LEU A 365 -5.33 -13.43 -19.04
N LEU A 366 -5.36 -12.42 -18.17
CA LEU A 366 -4.26 -11.51 -17.97
C LEU A 366 -3.13 -12.16 -17.14
N SER A 367 -1.90 -12.07 -17.63
CA SER A 367 -0.70 -12.36 -16.84
C SER A 367 -0.18 -11.14 -16.11
N ASP A 368 -0.30 -9.97 -16.71
CA ASP A 368 0.14 -8.69 -16.13
C ASP A 368 -0.62 -7.53 -16.77
N ILE A 369 -0.62 -6.36 -16.10
CA ILE A 369 -1.23 -5.13 -16.59
C ILE A 369 -0.39 -3.92 -16.18
N GLY A 370 -0.17 -2.99 -17.10
CA GLY A 370 0.66 -1.82 -16.82
C GLY A 370 0.53 -0.73 -17.87
N GLN A 371 1.41 0.26 -17.78
CA GLN A 371 1.59 1.30 -18.79
C GLN A 371 2.65 0.86 -19.81
N TRP A 372 2.56 1.43 -21.00
CA TRP A 372 3.61 1.29 -22.00
C TRP A 372 3.93 2.65 -22.61
N TRP A 373 5.21 2.92 -22.83
CA TRP A 373 5.69 4.08 -23.57
C TRP A 373 6.85 3.73 -24.47
N GLY A 374 6.89 4.39 -25.60
CA GLY A 374 7.90 4.16 -26.62
C GLY A 374 7.96 5.31 -27.62
N THR A 375 8.77 5.16 -28.66
CA THR A 375 8.91 6.17 -29.70
C THR A 375 8.34 5.65 -31.02
N ASP A 376 7.40 6.38 -31.60
CA ASP A 376 7.06 6.19 -33.01
C ASP A 376 8.21 6.66 -33.91
N SER A 377 8.96 5.71 -34.44
CA SER A 377 10.13 5.99 -35.28
C SER A 377 9.76 6.70 -36.58
N LYS A 378 8.52 6.58 -37.06
CA LYS A 378 8.06 7.22 -38.29
C LYS A 378 7.77 8.71 -38.07
N ARG A 379 7.09 9.01 -36.98
CA ARG A 379 6.68 10.37 -36.62
C ARG A 379 7.65 11.09 -35.69
N LYS A 380 8.68 10.38 -35.18
CA LYS A 380 9.63 10.87 -34.16
C LYS A 380 8.97 11.45 -32.93
N LYS A 381 7.84 10.86 -32.53
CA LYS A 381 7.02 11.29 -31.38
C LYS A 381 7.02 10.21 -30.29
N GLU A 382 7.07 10.62 -29.05
CA GLU A 382 6.82 9.72 -27.93
C GLU A 382 5.35 9.34 -27.89
N VAL A 383 5.07 8.08 -27.61
CA VAL A 383 3.74 7.48 -27.51
C VAL A 383 3.63 6.83 -26.16
N GLU A 384 2.53 7.07 -25.48
CA GLU A 384 2.17 6.46 -24.20
C GLU A 384 0.80 5.80 -24.28
N ILE A 385 0.68 4.60 -23.71
CA ILE A 385 -0.57 3.86 -23.58
C ILE A 385 -0.84 3.64 -22.11
N ASP A 386 -1.96 4.15 -21.62
CA ASP A 386 -2.33 4.16 -20.20
C ASP A 386 -2.49 2.75 -19.64
N ILE A 387 -3.01 1.84 -20.46
CA ILE A 387 -3.26 0.45 -20.10
C ILE A 387 -2.81 -0.47 -21.22
N VAL A 388 -1.90 -1.38 -20.89
CA VAL A 388 -1.59 -2.55 -21.70
C VAL A 388 -1.75 -3.78 -20.81
N GLY A 389 -2.70 -4.66 -21.17
CA GLY A 389 -2.88 -5.97 -20.55
C GLY A 389 -2.21 -7.05 -21.40
N THR A 390 -1.30 -7.80 -20.79
CA THR A 390 -0.58 -8.88 -21.45
C THR A 390 -1.25 -10.22 -21.19
N PRO A 391 -1.38 -11.11 -22.19
CA PRO A 391 -2.02 -12.41 -22.00
C PRO A 391 -1.11 -13.37 -21.23
N ALA A 392 -1.72 -14.32 -20.52
CA ALA A 392 -1.01 -15.46 -19.95
C ALA A 392 -0.50 -16.40 -21.06
N GLU A 393 -1.27 -16.53 -22.14
CA GLU A 393 -0.92 -17.31 -23.34
C GLU A 393 -1.49 -16.63 -24.59
N GLY A 394 -0.81 -16.81 -25.74
CA GLY A 394 -1.28 -16.32 -27.01
C GLY A 394 -0.74 -14.94 -27.38
N ASN A 395 -1.43 -14.24 -28.30
CA ASN A 395 -0.99 -12.97 -28.90
C ASN A 395 -2.12 -11.93 -28.92
N GLU A 396 -3.03 -11.99 -27.96
CA GLU A 396 -4.14 -11.05 -27.80
C GLU A 396 -3.86 -10.13 -26.59
N TYR A 397 -3.96 -8.82 -26.79
CA TYR A 397 -3.61 -7.83 -25.77
C TYR A 397 -4.79 -6.90 -25.49
N ILE A 398 -4.86 -6.38 -24.28
CA ILE A 398 -5.74 -5.25 -23.97
C ILE A 398 -4.95 -3.96 -24.19
N ILE A 399 -5.58 -3.00 -24.86
CA ILE A 399 -5.09 -1.62 -25.02
C ILE A 399 -6.17 -0.68 -24.50
N GLY A 400 -5.82 0.20 -23.57
CA GLY A 400 -6.81 1.11 -22.96
C GLY A 400 -6.32 2.53 -22.80
N SER A 401 -7.29 3.45 -22.85
CA SER A 401 -7.11 4.85 -22.52
C SER A 401 -8.01 5.26 -21.35
N CYS A 402 -7.51 6.17 -20.51
CA CYS A 402 -8.17 6.65 -19.30
C CYS A 402 -8.34 8.16 -19.34
N LYS A 403 -9.60 8.65 -19.22
CA LYS A 403 -9.91 10.09 -19.27
C LYS A 403 -10.69 10.53 -18.02
N TYR A 404 -9.98 11.20 -17.11
CA TYR A 404 -10.60 11.80 -15.91
C TYR A 404 -10.97 13.26 -16.17
N LYS A 405 -11.97 13.48 -17.02
CA LYS A 405 -12.52 14.81 -17.36
C LYS A 405 -14.04 14.76 -17.35
N ASN A 406 -14.68 15.92 -17.29
CA ASN A 406 -16.15 16.00 -17.21
C ASN A 406 -16.80 15.87 -18.60
N GLU A 407 -16.07 16.17 -19.66
CA GLU A 407 -16.55 16.06 -21.03
C GLU A 407 -16.60 14.60 -21.48
N PRO A 408 -17.63 14.20 -22.25
CA PRO A 408 -17.71 12.84 -22.80
C PRO A 408 -16.56 12.56 -23.78
N VAL A 409 -16.09 11.33 -23.81
CA VAL A 409 -15.04 10.87 -24.72
C VAL A 409 -15.64 10.50 -26.08
N GLY A 410 -14.98 10.92 -27.16
CA GLY A 410 -15.41 10.72 -28.54
C GLY A 410 -14.65 9.60 -29.28
N VAL A 411 -15.03 9.43 -30.55
CA VAL A 411 -14.44 8.41 -31.46
C VAL A 411 -12.96 8.68 -31.72
N ASP A 412 -12.54 9.94 -31.69
CA ASP A 412 -11.16 10.38 -31.84
C ASP A 412 -10.19 9.68 -30.88
N GLU A 413 -10.63 9.38 -29.65
CA GLU A 413 -9.81 8.65 -28.69
C GLU A 413 -9.60 7.18 -29.10
N LEU A 414 -10.64 6.52 -29.65
CA LEU A 414 -10.51 5.16 -30.16
C LEU A 414 -9.54 5.10 -31.33
N GLU A 415 -9.62 6.05 -32.25
CA GLU A 415 -8.69 6.13 -33.39
C GLU A 415 -7.24 6.34 -32.90
N LEU A 416 -7.05 7.18 -31.90
CA LEU A 416 -5.75 7.45 -31.30
C LEU A 416 -5.13 6.19 -30.68
N ILE A 417 -5.89 5.44 -29.86
CA ILE A 417 -5.35 4.22 -29.24
C ILE A 417 -5.15 3.09 -30.25
N LYS A 418 -5.93 3.00 -31.31
CA LYS A 418 -5.68 2.09 -32.44
C LYS A 418 -4.33 2.42 -33.11
N GLU A 419 -4.06 3.70 -33.33
CA GLU A 419 -2.77 4.15 -33.87
C GLU A 419 -1.60 3.82 -32.94
N TYR A 420 -1.75 4.02 -31.63
CA TYR A 420 -0.72 3.71 -30.64
C TYR A 420 -0.49 2.20 -30.51
N ALA A 421 -1.52 1.38 -30.66
CA ALA A 421 -1.41 -0.06 -30.69
C ALA A 421 -0.51 -0.56 -31.83
N GLU A 422 -0.54 0.09 -33.01
CA GLU A 422 0.35 -0.21 -34.14
C GLU A 422 1.83 0.08 -33.85
N VAL A 423 2.10 1.07 -32.98
CA VAL A 423 3.46 1.38 -32.50
C VAL A 423 3.91 0.38 -31.46
N PHE A 424 3.01 -0.07 -30.57
CA PHE A 424 3.27 -1.08 -29.55
C PHE A 424 3.66 -2.43 -30.17
N GLY A 425 2.99 -2.86 -31.25
CA GLY A 425 3.39 -4.09 -31.91
C GLY A 425 2.50 -4.49 -33.09
N LYS A 426 3.14 -4.88 -34.18
CA LYS A 426 2.44 -5.35 -35.37
C LYS A 426 2.06 -6.83 -35.27
N GLY A 427 0.93 -7.20 -35.89
CA GLY A 427 0.50 -8.60 -35.99
C GLY A 427 -0.09 -9.19 -34.72
N LYS A 428 -0.39 -8.35 -33.74
CA LYS A 428 -1.11 -8.70 -32.52
C LYS A 428 -2.60 -8.46 -32.70
N LYS A 429 -3.43 -9.16 -31.94
CA LYS A 429 -4.86 -8.86 -31.82
C LYS A 429 -5.09 -8.01 -30.58
N TYR A 430 -5.90 -6.97 -30.71
CA TYR A 430 -6.14 -6.00 -29.69
C TYR A 430 -7.60 -5.94 -29.28
N HIS A 431 -7.83 -5.86 -27.95
CA HIS A 431 -9.12 -5.56 -27.34
C HIS A 431 -9.05 -4.15 -26.75
N TYR A 432 -9.83 -3.23 -27.30
CA TYR A 432 -9.76 -1.82 -26.91
C TYR A 432 -10.70 -1.52 -25.76
N TYR A 433 -10.22 -0.74 -24.79
CA TYR A 433 -10.98 -0.24 -23.64
C TYR A 433 -10.83 1.28 -23.53
N ILE A 434 -11.93 1.96 -23.27
CA ILE A 434 -11.91 3.39 -22.94
C ILE A 434 -12.62 3.59 -21.62
N PHE A 435 -11.89 4.17 -20.67
CA PHE A 435 -12.39 4.52 -19.36
C PHE A 435 -12.66 6.03 -19.30
N SER A 436 -13.81 6.41 -18.78
CA SER A 436 -14.19 7.82 -18.68
C SER A 436 -14.95 8.15 -17.41
N LYS A 437 -14.61 9.30 -16.80
CA LYS A 437 -15.43 9.91 -15.76
C LYS A 437 -16.65 10.62 -16.35
N GLY A 438 -16.48 11.34 -17.46
CA GLY A 438 -17.53 12.18 -18.08
C GLY A 438 -18.44 11.44 -19.06
N GLY A 439 -18.32 10.10 -19.17
CA GLY A 439 -19.12 9.31 -20.08
C GLY A 439 -18.61 9.34 -21.54
N PHE A 440 -19.48 9.01 -22.48
CA PHE A 440 -19.14 8.73 -23.86
C PHE A 440 -20.11 9.41 -24.83
N THR A 441 -19.64 9.78 -26.00
CA THR A 441 -20.49 10.30 -27.08
C THR A 441 -21.29 9.18 -27.75
N ASN A 442 -22.45 9.51 -28.37
CA ASN A 442 -23.27 8.53 -29.07
C ASN A 442 -22.50 7.74 -30.12
N GLY A 443 -21.64 8.42 -30.90
CA GLY A 443 -20.84 7.77 -31.94
C GLY A 443 -19.87 6.72 -31.37
N LEU A 444 -19.30 6.95 -30.18
CA LEU A 444 -18.43 5.97 -29.54
C LEU A 444 -19.25 4.81 -28.94
N MET A 445 -20.45 5.07 -28.43
CA MET A 445 -21.37 4.03 -27.94
C MET A 445 -21.83 3.10 -29.06
N GLU A 446 -22.14 3.63 -30.26
CA GLU A 446 -22.47 2.82 -31.44
C GLU A 446 -21.32 1.88 -31.87
N LEU A 447 -20.05 2.30 -31.72
CA LEU A 447 -18.89 1.45 -32.00
C LEU A 447 -18.72 0.37 -30.93
N ALA A 448 -19.06 0.68 -29.68
CA ALA A 448 -19.07 -0.32 -28.61
C ALA A 448 -20.15 -1.39 -28.82
N GLU A 449 -21.33 -1.02 -29.28
CA GLU A 449 -22.40 -1.96 -29.64
C GLU A 449 -21.97 -2.92 -30.78
N LYS A 450 -21.13 -2.44 -31.70
CA LYS A 450 -20.51 -3.28 -32.74
C LYS A 450 -19.34 -4.14 -32.25
N GLY A 451 -18.96 -4.03 -30.99
CA GLY A 451 -17.87 -4.79 -30.40
C GLY A 451 -16.45 -4.27 -30.72
N GLU A 452 -16.32 -3.05 -31.27
CA GLU A 452 -15.03 -2.49 -31.63
C GLU A 452 -14.26 -1.97 -30.40
N VAL A 453 -14.94 -1.61 -29.32
CA VAL A 453 -14.37 -1.08 -28.08
C VAL A 453 -15.25 -1.44 -26.89
N ARG A 454 -14.66 -1.59 -25.73
CA ARG A 454 -15.40 -1.68 -24.45
C ARG A 454 -15.31 -0.36 -23.70
N LEU A 455 -16.44 0.12 -23.24
CA LEU A 455 -16.57 1.40 -22.55
C LEU A 455 -16.87 1.14 -21.06
N VAL A 456 -16.10 1.78 -20.19
CA VAL A 456 -16.25 1.64 -18.73
C VAL A 456 -16.31 3.03 -18.11
N SER A 457 -17.42 3.38 -17.52
CA SER A 457 -17.54 4.63 -16.76
C SER A 457 -16.95 4.50 -15.36
N LEU A 458 -16.69 5.62 -14.69
CA LEU A 458 -16.27 5.63 -13.29
C LEU A 458 -17.34 4.94 -12.41
N GLU A 459 -18.63 5.13 -12.70
CA GLU A 459 -19.74 4.50 -12.00
C GLU A 459 -19.75 2.97 -12.19
N ASP A 460 -19.42 2.47 -13.39
CA ASP A 460 -19.36 1.03 -13.66
C ASP A 460 -18.24 0.35 -12.86
N MET A 461 -17.15 1.05 -12.62
CA MET A 461 -16.03 0.51 -11.83
C MET A 461 -16.42 0.25 -10.36
N TYR A 462 -17.46 0.90 -9.85
CA TYR A 462 -17.94 0.74 -8.47
C TYR A 462 -19.15 -0.20 -8.34
N LYS A 463 -19.71 -0.67 -9.43
CA LYS A 463 -20.73 -1.74 -9.44
C LYS A 463 -20.07 -3.08 -9.17
#